data_103a954e439ec2dfde4649d99e2a748f
#
_entry.id   103a954e439ec2dfde4649d99e2a748f
#
_cell.length_a   1.000
_cell.length_b   1.000
_cell.length_c   1.000
_cell.angle_alpha   90.00
_cell.angle_beta   90.00
_cell.angle_gamma   90.00
#
_symmetry.space_group_name_H-M   'P 1'
#
loop_
_entity.id
_entity.type
_entity.pdbx_description
1 polymer ?
#
loop_
_entity_poly.entity_id
_entity_poly.type
_entity_poly.pdbx_seq_one_letter_code
_entity_poly.pdbx_strand_id
1 'polypeptide(L)'
;TVEGHAGKWIFGEISDKSILAMQGRVHSYEGYPLSRVTFPVHLMAELGIEKLIITNAAGGHNPKFVPGDLMVISDHINLMFDNPLVGPNEIGPRFPDMAAPYHPGLIELAEKTALDLGIKLQKGVLAAMKGPTYETAAEVRMLQRLGADAGTMSTVPEAIVAASRSLKVLGISCITNLGTGMSANKLSHDEVTEVADRVKDKFSNLIKEIIHRIE
;
A
#
# COMPACT_ATOMS: atom_id res chain seq x y z
N THR A 1 10.83 11.05 9.95
CA THR A 1 10.46 10.18 8.83
C THR A 1 11.71 9.66 8.14
N VAL A 2 11.58 8.56 7.45
CA VAL A 2 12.67 7.99 6.65
C VAL A 2 12.98 8.87 5.43
N GLU A 3 14.15 8.70 4.85
CA GLU A 3 14.57 9.40 3.63
C GLU A 3 13.54 9.22 2.50
N GLY A 4 13.28 10.28 1.73
CA GLY A 4 12.24 10.29 0.70
C GLY A 4 10.82 10.61 1.20
N HIS A 5 10.57 10.62 2.51
CA HIS A 5 9.28 10.95 3.12
C HIS A 5 9.29 12.38 3.68
N ALA A 6 8.75 13.32 2.92
CA ALA A 6 8.76 14.74 3.30
C ALA A 6 7.81 15.08 4.46
N GLY A 7 6.83 14.21 4.78
CA GLY A 7 5.85 14.43 5.83
C GLY A 7 4.96 15.64 5.60
N LYS A 8 4.59 15.91 4.35
CA LYS A 8 3.79 17.07 3.94
C LYS A 8 2.41 16.65 3.46
N TRP A 9 1.43 17.52 3.70
CA TRP A 9 0.12 17.47 3.07
C TRP A 9 0.11 18.41 1.88
N ILE A 10 -0.40 17.94 0.75
CA ILE A 10 -0.49 18.69 -0.50
C ILE A 10 -1.95 18.70 -0.92
N PHE A 11 -2.51 19.90 -1.04
CA PHE A 11 -3.81 20.12 -1.65
C PHE A 11 -3.62 20.53 -3.11
N GLY A 12 -4.45 20.00 -3.98
CA GLY A 12 -4.40 20.32 -5.40
C GLY A 12 -5.54 19.70 -6.17
N GLU A 13 -5.47 19.79 -7.47
CA GLU A 13 -6.47 19.24 -8.39
C GLU A 13 -5.78 18.33 -9.41
N ILE A 14 -6.44 17.26 -9.74
CA ILE A 14 -6.10 16.37 -10.87
C ILE A 14 -7.40 16.10 -11.62
N SER A 15 -7.47 16.48 -12.89
CA SER A 15 -8.64 16.26 -13.77
C SER A 15 -9.94 16.76 -13.12
N ASP A 16 -9.94 18.01 -12.66
CA ASP A 16 -11.10 18.68 -12.01
C ASP A 16 -11.57 18.04 -10.70
N LYS A 17 -10.73 17.18 -10.10
CA LYS A 17 -11.00 16.56 -8.80
C LYS A 17 -10.05 17.12 -7.74
N SER A 18 -10.62 17.57 -6.63
CA SER A 18 -9.83 18.01 -5.48
C SER A 18 -9.15 16.81 -4.82
N ILE A 19 -7.85 16.94 -4.62
CA ILE A 19 -7.00 15.88 -4.07
C ILE A 19 -6.30 16.38 -2.81
N LEU A 20 -6.30 15.54 -1.78
CA LEU A 20 -5.43 15.66 -0.63
C LEU A 20 -4.40 14.54 -0.67
N ALA A 21 -3.14 14.88 -0.88
CA ALA A 21 -2.06 13.90 -0.94
C ALA A 21 -1.12 14.04 0.26
N MET A 22 -0.65 12.90 0.76
CA MET A 22 0.46 12.83 1.69
C MET A 22 1.75 12.53 0.92
N GLN A 23 2.73 13.41 1.02
CA GLN A 23 4.07 13.16 0.52
C GLN A 23 4.89 12.41 1.58
N GLY A 24 4.83 11.09 1.52
CA GLY A 24 5.41 10.18 2.51
C GLY A 24 4.46 9.91 3.69
N ARG A 25 4.92 9.09 4.61
CA ARG A 25 4.19 8.67 5.83
C ARG A 25 5.18 8.38 6.95
N VAL A 26 4.68 8.20 8.17
CA VAL A 26 5.44 7.62 9.29
C VAL A 26 5.16 6.12 9.38
N HIS A 27 6.11 5.36 9.94
CA HIS A 27 6.03 3.91 10.02
C HIS A 27 6.20 3.43 11.46
N SER A 28 5.65 2.25 11.76
CA SER A 28 5.77 1.66 13.09
C SER A 28 7.21 1.29 13.46
N TYR A 29 8.04 0.93 12.47
CA TYR A 29 9.45 0.62 12.73
C TYR A 29 10.29 1.86 13.10
N GLU A 30 9.78 3.07 12.91
CA GLU A 30 10.39 4.32 13.40
C GLU A 30 10.11 4.55 14.90
N GLY A 31 9.38 3.64 15.58
CA GLY A 31 9.00 3.73 16.98
C GLY A 31 7.63 4.37 17.23
N TYR A 32 6.88 4.72 16.19
CA TYR A 32 5.54 5.28 16.36
C TYR A 32 4.50 4.17 16.62
N PRO A 33 3.56 4.39 17.55
CA PRO A 33 2.41 3.51 17.73
C PRO A 33 1.51 3.55 16.49
N LEU A 34 0.77 2.46 16.24
CA LEU A 34 -0.12 2.38 15.08
C LEU A 34 -1.20 3.48 15.07
N SER A 35 -1.64 3.95 16.23
CA SER A 35 -2.56 5.10 16.35
C SER A 35 -2.00 6.37 15.71
N ARG A 36 -0.67 6.59 15.79
CA ARG A 36 -0.01 7.73 15.13
C ARG A 36 0.20 7.48 13.65
N VAL A 37 0.57 6.25 13.27
CA VAL A 37 0.75 5.84 11.86
C VAL A 37 -0.56 6.04 11.08
N THR A 38 -1.69 5.69 11.68
CA THR A 38 -3.01 5.73 11.02
C THR A 38 -3.79 7.02 11.26
N PHE A 39 -3.31 7.92 12.11
CA PHE A 39 -3.95 9.21 12.38
C PHE A 39 -4.32 10.00 11.10
N PRO A 40 -3.45 10.03 10.06
CA PRO A 40 -3.80 10.69 8.81
C PRO A 40 -5.06 10.15 8.14
N VAL A 41 -5.33 8.84 8.23
CA VAL A 41 -6.52 8.24 7.63
C VAL A 41 -7.78 8.66 8.39
N HIS A 42 -7.71 8.74 9.72
CA HIS A 42 -8.81 9.31 10.52
C HIS A 42 -9.09 10.76 10.13
N LEU A 43 -8.04 11.58 9.97
CA LEU A 43 -8.20 12.97 9.56
C LEU A 43 -8.81 13.09 8.16
N MET A 44 -8.38 12.27 7.21
CA MET A 44 -8.98 12.24 5.87
C MET A 44 -10.47 11.92 5.92
N ALA A 45 -10.88 10.95 6.74
CA ALA A 45 -12.29 10.61 6.92
C ALA A 45 -13.10 11.77 7.56
N GLU A 46 -12.54 12.46 8.56
CA GLU A 46 -13.17 13.65 9.16
C GLU A 46 -13.33 14.82 8.16
N LEU A 47 -12.42 14.94 7.22
CA LEU A 47 -12.50 15.92 6.13
C LEU A 47 -13.51 15.54 5.03
N GLY A 48 -14.20 14.41 5.17
CA GLY A 48 -15.20 13.95 4.21
C GLY A 48 -14.63 13.27 2.97
N ILE A 49 -13.39 12.82 3.03
CA ILE A 49 -12.80 12.02 1.95
C ILE A 49 -13.47 10.64 1.95
N GLU A 50 -13.95 10.20 0.79
CA GLU A 50 -14.64 8.92 0.64
C GLU A 50 -13.76 7.84 0.01
N LYS A 51 -12.78 8.24 -0.77
CA LYS A 51 -11.90 7.33 -1.55
C LYS A 51 -10.45 7.57 -1.20
N LEU A 52 -9.73 6.49 -0.90
CA LEU A 52 -8.33 6.51 -0.49
C LEU A 52 -7.50 5.66 -1.43
N ILE A 53 -6.51 6.26 -2.08
CA ILE A 53 -5.49 5.53 -2.84
C ILE A 53 -4.24 5.42 -1.97
N ILE A 54 -3.82 4.21 -1.65
CA ILE A 54 -2.61 3.94 -0.87
C ILE A 54 -1.57 3.31 -1.80
N THR A 55 -0.38 3.91 -1.84
CA THR A 55 0.75 3.37 -2.59
C THR A 55 1.89 2.99 -1.65
N ASN A 56 2.65 1.97 -1.99
CA ASN A 56 3.81 1.54 -1.23
C ASN A 56 4.89 0.91 -2.13
N ALA A 57 6.10 0.79 -1.58
CA ALA A 57 7.10 -0.15 -2.05
C ALA A 57 6.88 -1.50 -1.37
N ALA A 58 7.08 -2.60 -2.09
CA ALA A 58 6.92 -3.95 -1.58
C ALA A 58 7.97 -4.90 -2.16
N GLY A 59 8.41 -5.87 -1.35
CA GLY A 59 9.20 -7.01 -1.81
C GLY A 59 8.29 -8.06 -2.46
N GLY A 60 8.61 -8.48 -3.68
CA GLY A 60 7.86 -9.53 -4.38
C GLY A 60 8.14 -10.91 -3.82
N HIS A 61 7.10 -11.64 -3.44
CA HIS A 61 7.17 -13.04 -2.99
C HIS A 61 6.63 -14.01 -4.04
N ASN A 62 5.81 -13.54 -4.98
CA ASN A 62 5.35 -14.34 -6.10
C ASN A 62 6.49 -14.52 -7.11
N PRO A 63 6.85 -15.78 -7.50
CA PRO A 63 7.95 -16.02 -8.42
C PRO A 63 7.73 -15.51 -9.86
N LYS A 64 6.50 -15.07 -10.19
CA LYS A 64 6.17 -14.46 -11.48
C LYS A 64 6.41 -12.96 -11.52
N PHE A 65 6.65 -12.35 -10.35
CA PHE A 65 6.89 -10.91 -10.26
C PHE A 65 8.34 -10.57 -10.57
N VAL A 66 8.52 -9.37 -11.12
CA VAL A 66 9.85 -8.81 -11.37
C VAL A 66 9.94 -7.39 -10.80
N PRO A 67 11.14 -6.94 -10.38
CA PRO A 67 11.31 -5.57 -9.91
C PRO A 67 10.90 -4.54 -10.97
N GLY A 68 9.99 -3.64 -10.59
CA GLY A 68 9.33 -2.65 -11.46
C GLY A 68 7.91 -3.04 -11.88
N ASP A 69 7.42 -4.23 -11.49
CA ASP A 69 6.00 -4.54 -11.60
C ASP A 69 5.18 -3.64 -10.66
N LEU A 70 3.99 -3.25 -11.11
CA LEU A 70 2.95 -2.67 -10.29
C LEU A 70 1.94 -3.74 -9.94
N MET A 71 1.50 -3.81 -8.69
CA MET A 71 0.54 -4.79 -8.21
C MET A 71 -0.66 -4.08 -7.56
N VAL A 72 -1.87 -4.29 -8.08
CA VAL A 72 -3.08 -3.92 -7.36
C VAL A 72 -3.31 -4.91 -6.22
N ILE A 73 -3.56 -4.38 -5.04
CA ILE A 73 -3.77 -5.17 -3.82
C ILE A 73 -5.22 -5.64 -3.82
N SER A 74 -5.43 -6.96 -3.85
CA SER A 74 -6.77 -7.56 -3.78
C SER A 74 -7.20 -7.88 -2.36
N ASP A 75 -6.24 -8.19 -1.48
CA ASP A 75 -6.45 -8.53 -0.07
C ASP A 75 -5.15 -8.39 0.70
N HIS A 76 -5.17 -8.58 2.03
CA HIS A 76 -3.96 -8.53 2.81
C HIS A 76 -3.88 -9.58 3.94
N ILE A 77 -2.66 -9.85 4.39
CA ILE A 77 -2.36 -10.63 5.58
C ILE A 77 -1.63 -9.73 6.57
N ASN A 78 -2.24 -9.49 7.74
CA ASN A 78 -1.64 -8.69 8.81
C ASN A 78 -0.75 -9.59 9.71
N LEU A 79 0.56 -9.55 9.49
CA LEU A 79 1.56 -10.21 10.34
C LEU A 79 2.37 -9.22 11.18
N MET A 80 1.85 -8.00 11.39
CA MET A 80 2.48 -7.05 12.30
C MET A 80 2.29 -7.43 13.77
N PHE A 81 1.44 -8.42 14.07
CA PHE A 81 1.03 -8.83 15.43
C PHE A 81 0.50 -7.65 16.25
N ASP A 82 -0.11 -6.68 15.56
CA ASP A 82 -0.68 -5.47 16.11
C ASP A 82 -1.87 -5.03 15.24
N ASN A 83 -2.80 -4.24 15.82
CA ASN A 83 -3.96 -3.73 15.09
C ASN A 83 -4.26 -2.30 15.55
N PRO A 84 -4.41 -1.33 14.64
CA PRO A 84 -4.62 0.07 14.99
C PRO A 84 -5.94 0.34 15.74
N LEU A 85 -6.88 -0.61 15.74
CA LEU A 85 -8.18 -0.49 16.41
C LEU A 85 -8.19 -1.11 17.82
N VAL A 86 -7.03 -1.58 18.33
CA VAL A 86 -6.90 -2.04 19.71
C VAL A 86 -7.00 -0.85 20.66
N GLY A 87 -7.82 -0.98 21.70
CA GLY A 87 -8.06 0.06 22.69
C GLY A 87 -9.50 0.59 22.69
N PRO A 88 -9.76 1.76 23.27
CA PRO A 88 -11.07 2.40 23.22
C PRO A 88 -11.51 2.62 21.77
N ASN A 89 -12.80 2.40 21.50
CA ASN A 89 -13.40 2.64 20.20
C ASN A 89 -14.39 3.80 20.30
N GLU A 90 -13.95 4.97 19.88
CA GLU A 90 -14.75 6.19 19.94
C GLU A 90 -15.45 6.49 18.61
N ILE A 91 -14.95 5.93 17.50
CA ILE A 91 -15.43 6.26 16.15
C ILE A 91 -15.47 5.00 15.28
N GLY A 92 -16.64 4.78 14.65
CA GLY A 92 -16.86 3.65 13.75
C GLY A 92 -17.27 2.35 14.47
N PRO A 93 -17.48 1.26 13.73
CA PRO A 93 -17.87 -0.02 14.30
C PRO A 93 -16.72 -0.63 15.13
N ARG A 94 -17.05 -1.25 16.27
CA ARG A 94 -16.05 -1.94 17.11
C ARG A 94 -15.37 -3.09 16.36
N PHE A 95 -16.11 -3.77 15.50
CA PHE A 95 -15.66 -4.87 14.67
C PHE A 95 -15.98 -4.56 13.19
N PRO A 96 -15.11 -3.83 12.48
CA PRO A 96 -15.33 -3.54 11.08
C PRO A 96 -15.27 -4.81 10.23
N ASP A 97 -16.12 -4.85 9.20
CA ASP A 97 -16.07 -5.91 8.21
C ASP A 97 -14.83 -5.76 7.33
N MET A 98 -14.07 -6.84 7.20
CA MET A 98 -12.86 -6.93 6.38
C MET A 98 -13.03 -7.91 5.21
N ALA A 99 -14.27 -8.21 4.80
CA ALA A 99 -14.51 -9.10 3.65
C ALA A 99 -14.00 -8.50 2.31
N ALA A 100 -13.98 -7.18 2.19
CA ALA A 100 -13.45 -6.47 1.02
C ALA A 100 -12.76 -5.16 1.46
N PRO A 101 -11.60 -5.23 2.12
CA PRO A 101 -10.87 -4.05 2.62
C PRO A 101 -10.35 -3.16 1.50
N TYR A 102 -10.19 -3.71 0.30
CA TYR A 102 -9.91 -3.00 -0.95
C TYR A 102 -11.15 -3.06 -1.83
N HIS A 103 -11.62 -1.89 -2.28
CA HIS A 103 -12.92 -1.77 -2.95
C HIS A 103 -12.92 -2.43 -4.34
N PRO A 104 -13.77 -3.44 -4.60
CA PRO A 104 -13.75 -4.19 -5.86
C PRO A 104 -13.88 -3.32 -7.11
N GLY A 105 -14.77 -2.33 -7.09
CA GLY A 105 -14.94 -1.42 -8.23
C GLY A 105 -13.73 -0.53 -8.51
N LEU A 106 -12.93 -0.17 -7.47
CA LEU A 106 -11.69 0.57 -7.67
C LEU A 106 -10.57 -0.35 -8.18
N ILE A 107 -10.56 -1.62 -7.79
CA ILE A 107 -9.64 -2.62 -8.33
C ILE A 107 -9.91 -2.82 -9.82
N GLU A 108 -11.18 -3.05 -10.21
CA GLU A 108 -11.59 -3.21 -11.60
C GLU A 108 -11.25 -1.97 -12.45
N LEU A 109 -11.50 -0.78 -11.90
CA LEU A 109 -11.12 0.48 -12.55
C LEU A 109 -9.61 0.55 -12.80
N ALA A 110 -8.80 0.17 -11.80
CA ALA A 110 -7.34 0.17 -11.92
C ALA A 110 -6.85 -0.84 -12.96
N GLU A 111 -7.41 -2.04 -12.98
CA GLU A 111 -7.09 -3.09 -13.96
C GLU A 111 -7.42 -2.63 -15.39
N LYS A 112 -8.62 -2.06 -15.61
CA LYS A 112 -9.04 -1.50 -16.90
C LYS A 112 -8.16 -0.33 -17.34
N THR A 113 -7.89 0.59 -16.42
CA THR A 113 -7.03 1.75 -16.71
C THR A 113 -5.62 1.34 -17.10
N ALA A 114 -5.04 0.37 -16.38
CA ALA A 114 -3.73 -0.16 -16.71
C ALA A 114 -3.71 -0.83 -18.10
N LEU A 115 -4.74 -1.61 -18.42
CA LEU A 115 -4.88 -2.23 -19.75
C LEU A 115 -4.92 -1.17 -20.86
N ASP A 116 -5.74 -0.14 -20.71
CA ASP A 116 -5.88 0.95 -21.70
C ASP A 116 -4.56 1.72 -21.89
N LEU A 117 -3.74 1.83 -20.84
CA LEU A 117 -2.41 2.45 -20.89
C LEU A 117 -1.30 1.51 -21.36
N GLY A 118 -1.61 0.24 -21.64
CA GLY A 118 -0.59 -0.78 -21.96
C GLY A 118 0.34 -1.11 -20.80
N ILE A 119 -0.10 -0.87 -19.55
CA ILE A 119 0.65 -1.16 -18.34
C ILE A 119 0.26 -2.57 -17.86
N LYS A 120 1.26 -3.46 -17.74
CA LYS A 120 1.05 -4.75 -17.08
C LYS A 120 0.86 -4.49 -15.58
N LEU A 121 -0.35 -4.69 -15.08
CA LEU A 121 -0.69 -4.61 -13.68
C LEU A 121 -0.86 -6.03 -13.12
N GLN A 122 -0.07 -6.37 -12.11
CA GLN A 122 -0.23 -7.60 -11.35
C GLN A 122 -1.39 -7.43 -10.36
N LYS A 123 -1.89 -8.55 -9.84
CA LYS A 123 -2.90 -8.57 -8.76
C LYS A 123 -2.45 -9.57 -7.72
N GLY A 124 -2.58 -9.21 -6.44
CA GLY A 124 -2.08 -10.10 -5.39
C GLY A 124 -2.45 -9.70 -3.99
N VAL A 125 -2.10 -10.58 -3.06
CA VAL A 125 -2.27 -10.44 -1.61
C VAL A 125 -1.00 -9.82 -1.01
N LEU A 126 -1.18 -8.76 -0.23
CA LEU A 126 -0.09 -8.05 0.44
C LEU A 126 0.04 -8.52 1.89
N ALA A 127 1.21 -9.01 2.29
CA ALA A 127 1.52 -9.24 3.70
C ALA A 127 2.18 -8.02 4.33
N ALA A 128 1.76 -7.63 5.53
CA ALA A 128 2.43 -6.59 6.30
C ALA A 128 3.20 -7.19 7.47
N MET A 129 4.50 -6.85 7.56
CA MET A 129 5.40 -7.18 8.67
C MET A 129 5.83 -5.91 9.38
N LYS A 130 6.28 -6.05 10.63
CA LYS A 130 6.63 -4.90 11.45
C LYS A 130 7.95 -4.24 11.02
N GLY A 131 8.87 -5.00 10.47
CA GLY A 131 10.24 -4.52 10.22
C GLY A 131 11.00 -4.20 11.53
N PRO A 132 12.12 -3.45 11.50
CA PRO A 132 12.76 -2.82 10.33
C PRO A 132 13.62 -3.76 9.49
N THR A 133 13.81 -5.02 9.90
CA THR A 133 14.58 -5.98 9.11
C THR A 133 13.77 -6.48 7.92
N TYR A 134 14.46 -6.74 6.80
CA TYR A 134 13.89 -7.55 5.73
C TYR A 134 13.70 -8.99 6.20
N GLU A 135 12.80 -9.71 5.56
CA GLU A 135 12.52 -11.10 5.84
C GLU A 135 13.72 -11.99 5.53
N THR A 136 13.90 -13.03 6.33
CA THR A 136 14.82 -14.12 5.99
C THR A 136 14.24 -14.99 4.86
N ALA A 137 15.08 -15.77 4.18
CA ALA A 137 14.60 -16.70 3.15
C ALA A 137 13.59 -17.74 3.67
N ALA A 138 13.61 -18.06 4.98
CA ALA A 138 12.64 -18.95 5.59
C ALA A 138 11.28 -18.25 5.78
N GLU A 139 11.29 -16.99 6.19
CA GLU A 139 10.10 -16.16 6.31
C GLU A 139 9.46 -15.88 4.94
N VAL A 140 10.25 -15.61 3.89
CA VAL A 140 9.73 -15.48 2.51
C VAL A 140 9.02 -16.76 2.08
N ARG A 141 9.61 -17.94 2.30
CA ARG A 141 8.93 -19.22 2.00
C ARG A 141 7.66 -19.44 2.83
N MET A 142 7.62 -18.98 4.08
CA MET A 142 6.42 -19.02 4.92
C MET A 142 5.34 -18.12 4.32
N LEU A 143 5.66 -16.87 3.97
CA LEU A 143 4.75 -15.91 3.37
C LEU A 143 4.14 -16.43 2.07
N GLN A 144 4.97 -17.04 1.20
CA GLN A 144 4.50 -17.71 -0.02
C GLN A 144 3.48 -18.81 0.28
N ARG A 145 3.74 -19.65 1.31
CA ARG A 145 2.81 -20.72 1.72
C ARG A 145 1.51 -20.19 2.32
N LEU A 146 1.55 -19.02 2.95
CA LEU A 146 0.36 -18.32 3.44
C LEU A 146 -0.44 -17.65 2.32
N GLY A 147 0.08 -17.62 1.11
CA GLY A 147 -0.57 -17.03 -0.05
C GLY A 147 -0.25 -15.55 -0.28
N ALA A 148 0.80 -15.01 0.36
CA ALA A 148 1.25 -13.65 0.11
C ALA A 148 2.03 -13.54 -1.21
N ASP A 149 1.65 -12.59 -2.06
CA ASP A 149 2.33 -12.27 -3.32
C ASP A 149 3.42 -11.21 -3.14
N ALA A 150 3.29 -10.35 -2.14
CA ALA A 150 4.26 -9.31 -1.81
C ALA A 150 4.26 -8.99 -0.31
N GLY A 151 5.35 -8.39 0.17
CA GLY A 151 5.51 -7.97 1.56
C GLY A 151 5.86 -6.50 1.71
N THR A 152 5.37 -5.87 2.77
CA THR A 152 5.59 -4.45 3.10
C THR A 152 5.66 -4.23 4.61
N MET A 153 6.12 -3.05 5.03
CA MET A 153 6.12 -2.60 6.44
C MET A 153 5.10 -1.48 6.69
N SER A 154 4.09 -1.33 5.81
CA SER A 154 3.10 -0.24 5.85
C SER A 154 1.72 -0.70 5.35
N THR A 155 0.86 0.26 4.99
CA THR A 155 -0.36 0.08 4.17
C THR A 155 -1.50 -0.66 4.88
N VAL A 156 -1.24 -1.84 5.45
CA VAL A 156 -2.30 -2.66 6.07
C VAL A 156 -2.95 -1.96 7.27
N PRO A 157 -2.21 -1.32 8.21
CA PRO A 157 -2.84 -0.55 9.28
C PRO A 157 -3.72 0.59 8.75
N GLU A 158 -3.27 1.30 7.70
CA GLU A 158 -4.05 2.36 7.08
C GLU A 158 -5.32 1.81 6.41
N ALA A 159 -5.24 0.66 5.73
CA ALA A 159 -6.40 0.00 5.13
C ALA A 159 -7.42 -0.48 6.19
N ILE A 160 -6.94 -0.99 7.34
CA ILE A 160 -7.81 -1.39 8.46
C ILE A 160 -8.59 -0.19 9.00
N VAL A 161 -7.92 0.94 9.24
CA VAL A 161 -8.58 2.17 9.70
C VAL A 161 -9.52 2.71 8.63
N ALA A 162 -9.11 2.71 7.36
CA ALA A 162 -9.96 3.14 6.26
C ALA A 162 -11.26 2.33 6.18
N ALA A 163 -11.19 1.01 6.33
CA ALA A 163 -12.38 0.15 6.40
C ALA A 163 -13.28 0.50 7.60
N SER A 164 -12.69 0.73 8.80
CA SER A 164 -13.45 1.15 9.98
C SER A 164 -14.13 2.50 9.82
N ARG A 165 -13.64 3.32 8.89
CA ARG A 165 -14.17 4.65 8.56
C ARG A 165 -15.00 4.66 7.26
N SER A 166 -15.30 3.47 6.73
CA SER A 166 -16.08 3.29 5.49
C SER A 166 -15.51 3.98 4.25
N LEU A 167 -14.19 4.20 4.21
CA LEU A 167 -13.53 4.69 3.01
C LEU A 167 -13.39 3.57 1.97
N LYS A 168 -13.57 3.90 0.71
CA LYS A 168 -13.29 3.00 -0.42
C LYS A 168 -11.80 3.03 -0.72
N VAL A 169 -11.10 1.93 -0.47
CA VAL A 169 -9.64 1.86 -0.61
C VAL A 169 -9.23 1.22 -1.93
N LEU A 170 -8.26 1.83 -2.61
CA LEU A 170 -7.45 1.23 -3.66
C LEU A 170 -6.00 1.16 -3.17
N GLY A 171 -5.42 -0.03 -3.14
CA GLY A 171 -4.01 -0.22 -2.84
C GLY A 171 -3.22 -0.60 -4.09
N ILE A 172 -2.09 0.06 -4.35
CA ILE A 172 -1.16 -0.31 -5.43
C ILE A 172 0.26 -0.34 -4.90
N SER A 173 0.90 -1.50 -4.99
CA SER A 173 2.29 -1.71 -4.62
C SER A 173 3.21 -1.57 -5.84
N CYS A 174 4.36 -0.92 -5.66
CA CYS A 174 5.49 -1.04 -6.56
C CYS A 174 6.37 -2.20 -6.05
N ILE A 175 6.57 -3.23 -6.84
CA ILE A 175 7.50 -4.32 -6.53
C ILE A 175 8.91 -3.81 -6.78
N THR A 176 9.62 -3.45 -5.72
CA THR A 176 10.94 -2.82 -5.83
C THR A 176 12.09 -3.82 -5.84
N ASN A 177 11.87 -4.98 -5.24
CA ASN A 177 12.85 -6.05 -5.11
C ASN A 177 12.12 -7.40 -5.03
N LEU A 178 12.83 -8.49 -5.18
CA LEU A 178 12.32 -9.83 -4.83
C LEU A 178 12.67 -10.15 -3.37
N GLY A 179 11.87 -10.98 -2.73
CA GLY A 179 12.11 -11.43 -1.35
C GLY A 179 13.45 -12.16 -1.20
N THR A 180 14.01 -12.14 0.01
CA THR A 180 15.28 -12.78 0.34
C THR A 180 15.31 -14.25 -0.11
N GLY A 181 16.36 -14.66 -0.81
CA GLY A 181 16.54 -16.01 -1.32
C GLY A 181 15.80 -16.31 -2.63
N MET A 182 15.10 -15.33 -3.23
CA MET A 182 14.48 -15.46 -4.54
C MET A 182 15.38 -14.94 -5.67
N SER A 183 16.38 -14.12 -5.35
CA SER A 183 17.42 -13.66 -6.27
C SER A 183 18.81 -13.90 -5.66
N ALA A 184 19.86 -13.87 -6.50
CA ALA A 184 21.26 -13.98 -6.05
C ALA A 184 21.77 -12.67 -5.41
N ASN A 185 21.08 -11.54 -5.61
CA ASN A 185 21.51 -10.24 -5.13
C ASN A 185 21.12 -10.05 -3.66
N LYS A 186 21.96 -9.30 -2.91
CA LYS A 186 21.59 -8.84 -1.57
C LYS A 186 20.60 -7.69 -1.70
N LEU A 187 19.58 -7.69 -0.84
CA LEU A 187 18.63 -6.58 -0.74
C LEU A 187 19.34 -5.34 -0.17
N SER A 188 19.09 -4.19 -0.78
CA SER A 188 19.53 -2.88 -0.29
C SER A 188 18.43 -1.84 -0.47
N HIS A 189 18.47 -0.78 0.35
CA HIS A 189 17.55 0.34 0.21
C HIS A 189 17.82 1.14 -1.09
N ASP A 190 19.06 1.15 -1.56
CA ASP A 190 19.44 1.80 -2.81
C ASP A 190 18.77 1.14 -4.01
N GLU A 191 18.71 -0.21 -4.06
CA GLU A 191 17.98 -0.95 -5.10
C GLU A 191 16.49 -0.59 -5.11
N VAL A 192 15.87 -0.47 -3.91
CA VAL A 192 14.47 -0.06 -3.76
C VAL A 192 14.22 1.31 -4.39
N THR A 193 15.11 2.27 -4.11
CA THR A 193 15.01 3.64 -4.62
C THR A 193 15.21 3.70 -6.13
N GLU A 194 16.24 3.01 -6.64
CA GLU A 194 16.54 2.96 -8.08
C GLU A 194 15.37 2.38 -8.89
N VAL A 195 14.78 1.28 -8.42
CA VAL A 195 13.64 0.67 -9.10
C VAL A 195 12.41 1.57 -9.03
N ALA A 196 12.15 2.22 -7.88
CA ALA A 196 11.05 3.15 -7.71
C ALA A 196 11.17 4.34 -8.69
N ASP A 197 12.36 4.91 -8.82
CA ASP A 197 12.61 6.02 -9.77
C ASP A 197 12.43 5.58 -11.22
N ARG A 198 12.89 4.39 -11.58
CA ARG A 198 12.72 3.84 -12.93
C ARG A 198 11.24 3.70 -13.35
N VAL A 199 10.34 3.40 -12.43
CA VAL A 199 8.91 3.21 -12.72
C VAL A 199 8.04 4.41 -12.38
N LYS A 200 8.62 5.47 -11.83
CA LYS A 200 7.93 6.65 -11.31
C LYS A 200 6.94 7.25 -12.30
N ASP A 201 7.37 7.47 -13.55
CA ASP A 201 6.51 8.10 -14.55
C ASP A 201 5.35 7.20 -14.95
N LYS A 202 5.64 5.90 -15.15
CA LYS A 202 4.61 4.88 -15.42
C LYS A 202 3.59 4.81 -14.29
N PHE A 203 4.05 4.76 -13.04
CA PHE A 203 3.20 4.68 -11.86
C PHE A 203 2.38 5.96 -11.68
N SER A 204 3.01 7.13 -11.80
CA SER A 204 2.33 8.42 -11.69
C SER A 204 1.26 8.59 -12.76
N ASN A 205 1.53 8.16 -14.00
CA ASN A 205 0.55 8.20 -15.08
C ASN A 205 -0.66 7.31 -14.79
N LEU A 206 -0.42 6.08 -14.30
CA LEU A 206 -1.49 5.17 -13.90
C LEU A 206 -2.38 5.79 -12.80
N ILE A 207 -1.78 6.35 -11.75
CA ILE A 207 -2.53 6.97 -10.64
C ILE A 207 -3.36 8.17 -11.14
N LYS A 208 -2.77 9.05 -11.95
CA LYS A 208 -3.47 10.22 -12.51
C LYS A 208 -4.67 9.80 -13.35
N GLU A 209 -4.50 8.80 -14.20
CA GLU A 209 -5.57 8.31 -15.06
C GLU A 209 -6.68 7.58 -14.26
N ILE A 210 -6.32 6.84 -13.21
CA ILE A 210 -7.30 6.27 -12.28
C ILE A 210 -8.09 7.41 -11.61
N ILE A 211 -7.43 8.44 -11.10
CA ILE A 211 -8.09 9.60 -10.48
C ILE A 211 -9.01 10.29 -11.48
N HIS A 212 -8.59 10.46 -12.73
CA HIS A 212 -9.42 11.04 -13.79
C HIS A 212 -10.73 10.25 -13.99
N ARG A 213 -10.68 8.92 -13.94
CA ARG A 213 -11.82 8.03 -14.20
C ARG A 213 -12.66 7.72 -12.95
N ILE A 214 -12.20 8.02 -11.75
CA ILE A 214 -13.01 7.86 -10.52
C ILE A 214 -14.23 8.78 -10.60
N GLU A 215 -15.42 8.21 -10.40
CA GLU A 215 -16.69 8.94 -10.28
C GLU A 215 -16.93 9.41 -8.83
#